data_48e14f59e0d44b6a5f83e8ef73ad3061
#
_entry.id   48e14f59e0d44b6a5f83e8ef73ad3061
#
_cell.length_a   1.000
_cell.length_b   1.000
_cell.length_c   1.000
_cell.angle_alpha   90.00
_cell.angle_beta   90.00
_cell.angle_gamma   90.00
#
_symmetry.space_group_name_H-M   'P 1'
#
loop_
_entity.id
_entity.type
_entity.pdbx_description
1 polymer ?
#
loop_
_entity_poly.entity_id
_entity_poly.type
_entity_poly.pdbx_seq_one_letter_code
_entity_poly.pdbx_strand_id
1 'polypeptide(L)'
;MDLPIVNHPDYVAKINDDNKFPIKKFGELATYLKKIKIAKDFFVPKPCSFETLNEAHSKDYILKIKDKSLDLLSQKKIGFPLNDSVVQRSFVATGGTVLASKLAINHGLACNTAGGSHHATFNEGAGFCVFNDVAVAARYLQKKGYARRILIVDLDVHQGNGTADIFKNDSSIFTFSMHCKS
;
A
#
# COMPACT_ATOMS: atom_id res chain seq x y z
N MET A 1 -8.99 13.01 -21.24
CA MET A 1 -8.09 11.90 -20.83
C MET A 1 -8.82 11.12 -19.77
N ASP A 2 -8.96 9.82 -19.95
CA ASP A 2 -9.56 8.99 -18.91
C ASP A 2 -8.56 8.81 -17.77
N LEU A 3 -9.01 9.01 -16.53
CA LEU A 3 -8.21 8.82 -15.32
C LEU A 3 -7.88 7.33 -15.16
N PRO A 4 -6.59 6.90 -15.21
CA PRO A 4 -6.24 5.52 -14.91
C PRO A 4 -6.56 5.19 -13.45
N ILE A 5 -7.37 4.16 -13.25
CA ILE A 5 -7.73 3.67 -11.93
C ILE A 5 -7.30 2.21 -11.81
N VAL A 6 -6.50 1.92 -10.78
CA VAL A 6 -5.99 0.58 -10.48
C VAL A 6 -6.91 -0.08 -9.46
N ASN A 7 -7.30 -1.33 -9.73
CA ASN A 7 -8.07 -2.16 -8.80
C ASN A 7 -7.76 -3.65 -9.03
N HIS A 8 -7.93 -4.45 -7.98
CA HIS A 8 -7.80 -5.91 -8.04
C HIS A 8 -8.81 -6.58 -7.10
N PRO A 9 -9.45 -7.70 -7.49
CA PRO A 9 -10.37 -8.43 -6.60
C PRO A 9 -9.73 -8.84 -5.27
N ASP A 10 -8.46 -9.21 -5.25
CA ASP A 10 -7.73 -9.61 -4.05
C ASP A 10 -7.47 -8.45 -3.06
N TYR A 11 -7.88 -7.22 -3.36
CA TYR A 11 -7.90 -6.14 -2.37
C TYR A 11 -8.88 -6.44 -1.22
N VAL A 12 -9.87 -7.28 -1.48
CA VAL A 12 -10.80 -7.79 -0.46
C VAL A 12 -10.27 -9.13 0.06
N ALA A 13 -9.43 -9.08 1.11
CA ALA A 13 -8.93 -10.30 1.75
C ALA A 13 -10.02 -11.01 2.56
N LYS A 14 -9.85 -12.33 2.72
CA LYS A 14 -10.71 -13.16 3.58
C LYS A 14 -10.24 -12.99 5.03
N ILE A 15 -10.97 -12.20 5.80
CA ILE A 15 -10.80 -12.00 7.25
C ILE A 15 -12.14 -12.27 7.93
N ASN A 16 -12.12 -12.46 9.25
CA ASN A 16 -13.35 -12.66 10.03
C ASN A 16 -14.22 -11.41 9.97
N ASP A 17 -15.54 -11.59 9.99
CA ASP A 17 -16.51 -10.48 9.93
C ASP A 17 -16.49 -9.57 11.17
N ASP A 18 -15.96 -10.05 12.30
CA ASP A 18 -15.74 -9.28 13.53
C ASP A 18 -14.46 -8.43 13.51
N ASN A 19 -13.64 -8.54 12.46
CA ASN A 19 -12.46 -7.70 12.32
C ASN A 19 -12.86 -6.24 12.15
N LYS A 20 -12.23 -5.36 12.92
CA LYS A 20 -12.54 -3.91 12.92
C LYS A 20 -12.27 -3.22 11.57
N PHE A 21 -11.43 -3.81 10.73
CA PHE A 21 -11.09 -3.21 9.44
C PHE A 21 -12.17 -3.51 8.38
N PRO A 22 -12.77 -2.49 7.76
CA PRO A 22 -13.85 -2.66 6.80
C PRO A 22 -13.31 -3.12 5.43
N ILE A 23 -12.80 -4.35 5.35
CA ILE A 23 -12.10 -4.88 4.17
C ILE A 23 -12.97 -4.86 2.90
N LYS A 24 -14.29 -5.01 3.04
CA LYS A 24 -15.25 -5.03 1.92
C LYS A 24 -15.31 -3.69 1.18
N LYS A 25 -14.89 -2.57 1.82
CA LYS A 25 -14.89 -1.23 1.21
C LYS A 25 -14.16 -1.16 -0.13
N PHE A 26 -13.11 -1.94 -0.34
CA PHE A 26 -12.34 -1.93 -1.58
C PHE A 26 -13.14 -2.48 -2.77
N GLY A 27 -13.90 -3.55 -2.57
CA GLY A 27 -14.80 -4.10 -3.59
C GLY A 27 -16.03 -3.23 -3.82
N GLU A 28 -16.58 -2.67 -2.74
CA GLU A 28 -17.72 -1.74 -2.78
C GLU A 28 -17.36 -0.46 -3.55
N LEU A 29 -16.17 0.11 -3.30
CA LEU A 29 -15.65 1.26 -4.03
C LEU A 29 -15.53 0.97 -5.52
N ALA A 30 -14.93 -0.16 -5.89
CA ALA A 30 -14.81 -0.56 -7.30
C ALA A 30 -16.18 -0.69 -7.98
N THR A 31 -17.14 -1.32 -7.31
CA THR A 31 -18.52 -1.44 -7.79
C THR A 31 -19.18 -0.07 -7.94
N TYR A 32 -19.00 0.81 -6.96
CA TYR A 32 -19.56 2.16 -7.00
C TYR A 32 -18.98 3.00 -8.14
N LEU A 33 -17.65 2.97 -8.34
CA LEU A 33 -16.99 3.70 -9.44
C LEU A 33 -17.50 3.27 -10.82
N LYS A 34 -17.77 1.98 -11.01
CA LYS A 34 -18.42 1.50 -12.25
C LYS A 34 -19.86 1.98 -12.37
N LYS A 35 -20.64 1.92 -11.28
CA LYS A 35 -22.04 2.36 -11.25
C LYS A 35 -22.19 3.83 -11.65
N ILE A 36 -21.32 4.70 -11.13
CA ILE A 36 -21.36 6.16 -11.46
C ILE A 36 -20.57 6.50 -12.73
N LYS A 37 -20.10 5.50 -13.49
CA LYS A 37 -19.41 5.63 -14.78
C LYS A 37 -18.10 6.42 -14.72
N ILE A 38 -17.45 6.54 -13.58
CA ILE A 38 -16.09 7.11 -13.44
C ILE A 38 -15.04 6.10 -13.92
N ALA A 39 -15.24 4.80 -13.69
CA ALA A 39 -14.41 3.75 -14.24
C ALA A 39 -15.24 2.85 -15.15
N LYS A 40 -14.82 2.68 -16.40
CA LYS A 40 -15.33 1.64 -17.31
C LYS A 40 -14.65 0.31 -16.98
N ASP A 41 -13.32 0.34 -16.98
CA ASP A 41 -12.45 -0.78 -16.64
C ASP A 41 -11.36 -0.32 -15.67
N PHE A 42 -10.72 -1.28 -15.01
CA PHE A 42 -9.60 -1.03 -14.11
C PHE A 42 -8.29 -1.56 -14.68
N PHE A 43 -7.20 -0.87 -14.40
CA PHE A 43 -5.87 -1.43 -14.57
C PHE A 43 -5.63 -2.45 -13.46
N VAL A 44 -5.28 -3.68 -13.85
CA VAL A 44 -5.10 -4.79 -12.90
C VAL A 44 -3.61 -4.95 -12.58
N PRO A 45 -3.20 -4.78 -11.32
CA PRO A 45 -1.80 -4.92 -10.94
C PRO A 45 -1.39 -6.39 -10.81
N LYS A 46 -0.10 -6.65 -11.02
CA LYS A 46 0.54 -7.88 -10.55
C LYS A 46 0.95 -7.72 -9.08
N PRO A 47 1.09 -8.83 -8.33
CA PRO A 47 1.71 -8.79 -7.02
C PRO A 47 3.08 -8.12 -7.08
N CYS A 48 3.39 -7.28 -6.09
CA CYS A 48 4.69 -6.63 -6.00
C CYS A 48 5.81 -7.67 -5.87
N SER A 49 6.88 -7.50 -6.64
CA SER A 49 8.01 -8.45 -6.55
C SER A 49 8.77 -8.29 -5.24
N PHE A 50 9.44 -9.36 -4.83
CA PHE A 50 10.30 -9.35 -3.65
C PHE A 50 11.36 -8.25 -3.72
N GLU A 51 12.02 -8.09 -4.85
CA GLU A 51 13.07 -7.09 -5.10
C GLU A 51 12.52 -5.67 -4.94
N THR A 52 11.29 -5.43 -5.41
CA THR A 52 10.66 -4.11 -5.28
C THR A 52 10.24 -3.82 -3.84
N LEU A 53 9.70 -4.81 -3.13
CA LEU A 53 9.40 -4.67 -1.69
C LEU A 53 10.66 -4.40 -0.87
N ASN A 54 11.77 -5.06 -1.20
CA ASN A 54 13.04 -4.94 -0.48
C ASN A 54 13.71 -3.56 -0.62
N GLU A 55 13.19 -2.68 -1.46
CA GLU A 55 13.64 -1.28 -1.53
C GLU A 55 13.16 -0.45 -0.32
N ALA A 56 12.09 -0.87 0.35
CA ALA A 56 11.49 -0.16 1.48
C ALA A 56 11.25 -1.03 2.72
N HIS A 57 11.44 -2.33 2.62
CA HIS A 57 11.29 -3.28 3.72
C HIS A 57 12.46 -4.26 3.78
N SER A 58 12.81 -4.71 4.98
CA SER A 58 13.87 -5.70 5.15
C SER A 58 13.49 -7.05 4.55
N LYS A 59 14.49 -7.74 4.02
CA LYS A 59 14.35 -9.09 3.47
C LYS A 59 13.73 -10.06 4.48
N ASP A 60 14.18 -10.02 5.74
CA ASP A 60 13.68 -10.87 6.82
C ASP A 60 12.19 -10.66 7.05
N TYR A 61 11.75 -9.40 7.14
CA TYR A 61 10.34 -9.08 7.33
C TYR A 61 9.47 -9.56 6.16
N ILE A 62 9.91 -9.33 4.91
CA ILE A 62 9.16 -9.78 3.72
C ILE A 62 9.01 -11.30 3.71
N LEU A 63 10.08 -12.05 4.05
CA LEU A 63 10.04 -13.50 4.12
C LEU A 63 9.09 -13.98 5.24
N LYS A 64 9.13 -13.37 6.42
CA LYS A 64 8.21 -13.71 7.52
C LYS A 64 6.74 -13.49 7.15
N ILE A 65 6.43 -12.43 6.39
CA ILE A 65 5.07 -12.22 5.87
C ILE A 65 4.71 -13.32 4.87
N LYS A 66 5.58 -13.56 3.88
CA LYS A 66 5.35 -14.56 2.83
C LYS A 66 5.13 -15.95 3.39
N ASP A 67 5.97 -16.36 4.34
CA ASP A 67 5.96 -17.69 4.95
C ASP A 67 4.99 -17.79 6.15
N LYS A 68 4.29 -16.69 6.46
CA LYS A 68 3.34 -16.58 7.59
C LYS A 68 3.97 -16.95 8.94
N SER A 69 5.26 -16.61 9.12
CA SER A 69 6.07 -16.98 10.28
C SER A 69 6.30 -15.83 11.28
N LEU A 70 5.53 -14.74 11.16
CA LEU A 70 5.52 -13.70 12.20
C LEU A 70 4.99 -14.25 13.52
N ASP A 71 5.60 -13.83 14.61
CA ASP A 71 5.10 -14.10 15.95
C ASP A 71 3.72 -13.48 16.22
N LEU A 72 3.02 -13.99 17.22
CA LEU A 72 1.66 -13.55 17.54
C LEU A 72 1.55 -12.08 17.95
N LEU A 73 2.59 -11.50 18.56
CA LEU A 73 2.58 -10.08 18.97
C LEU A 73 2.66 -9.19 17.73
N SER A 74 3.56 -9.52 16.81
CA SER A 74 3.69 -8.83 15.52
C SER A 74 2.40 -8.92 14.70
N GLN A 75 1.74 -10.09 14.65
CA GLN A 75 0.44 -10.23 13.98
C GLN A 75 -0.65 -9.38 14.65
N LYS A 76 -0.71 -9.34 15.98
CA LYS A 76 -1.64 -8.48 16.72
C LYS A 76 -1.40 -6.99 16.45
N LYS A 77 -0.12 -6.58 16.33
CA LYS A 77 0.26 -5.20 15.98
C LYS A 77 -0.24 -4.80 14.59
N ILE A 78 -0.18 -5.72 13.62
CA ILE A 78 -0.77 -5.52 12.29
C ILE A 78 -2.31 -5.46 12.39
N GLY A 79 -2.94 -6.29 13.21
CA GLY A 79 -4.40 -6.33 13.35
C GLY A 79 -5.11 -7.19 12.31
N PHE A 80 -4.36 -7.91 11.48
CA PHE A 80 -4.87 -8.92 10.54
C PHE A 80 -4.38 -10.32 10.88
N PRO A 81 -5.22 -11.36 10.66
CA PRO A 81 -4.72 -12.73 10.66
C PRO A 81 -3.77 -12.93 9.48
N LEU A 82 -2.61 -13.50 9.70
CA LEU A 82 -1.63 -13.73 8.63
C LEU A 82 -1.98 -15.03 7.87
N ASN A 83 -3.04 -15.00 7.07
CA ASN A 83 -3.46 -16.07 6.17
C ASN A 83 -3.07 -15.79 4.71
N ASP A 84 -3.24 -16.78 3.84
CA ASP A 84 -2.86 -16.67 2.42
C ASP A 84 -3.55 -15.48 1.72
N SER A 85 -4.80 -15.21 2.06
CA SER A 85 -5.56 -14.13 1.44
C SER A 85 -5.05 -12.74 1.85
N VAL A 86 -4.66 -12.56 3.12
CA VAL A 86 -4.06 -11.31 3.62
C VAL A 86 -2.66 -11.12 3.05
N VAL A 87 -1.86 -12.19 2.97
CA VAL A 87 -0.55 -12.14 2.33
C VAL A 87 -0.70 -11.73 0.86
N GLN A 88 -1.53 -12.44 0.09
CA GLN A 88 -1.80 -12.12 -1.31
C GLN A 88 -2.25 -10.66 -1.48
N ARG A 89 -3.23 -10.22 -0.69
CA ARG A 89 -3.69 -8.82 -0.69
C ARG A 89 -2.53 -7.83 -0.50
N SER A 90 -1.64 -8.11 0.44
CA SER A 90 -0.55 -7.19 0.78
C SER A 90 0.42 -7.01 -0.39
N PHE A 91 0.76 -8.09 -1.09
CA PHE A 91 1.58 -8.03 -2.30
C PHE A 91 0.87 -7.33 -3.46
N VAL A 92 -0.42 -7.64 -3.67
CA VAL A 92 -1.20 -7.08 -4.79
C VAL A 92 -1.51 -5.60 -4.56
N ALA A 93 -1.87 -5.19 -3.34
CA ALA A 93 -2.14 -3.78 -3.02
C ALA A 93 -0.89 -2.91 -3.20
N THR A 94 0.27 -3.39 -2.74
CA THR A 94 1.55 -2.70 -2.97
C THR A 94 1.89 -2.64 -4.47
N GLY A 95 1.68 -3.74 -5.21
CA GLY A 95 1.81 -3.76 -6.67
C GLY A 95 0.88 -2.75 -7.36
N GLY A 96 -0.31 -2.55 -6.80
CA GLY A 96 -1.27 -1.55 -7.27
C GLY A 96 -0.77 -0.12 -7.16
N THR A 97 -0.18 0.25 -6.03
CA THR A 97 0.39 1.59 -5.83
C THR A 97 1.62 1.81 -6.74
N VAL A 98 2.46 0.79 -6.92
CA VAL A 98 3.56 0.84 -7.90
C VAL A 98 3.02 1.00 -9.34
N LEU A 99 1.96 0.28 -9.72
CA LEU A 99 1.34 0.43 -11.04
C LEU A 99 0.72 1.82 -11.20
N ALA A 100 -0.03 2.31 -10.22
CA ALA A 100 -0.62 3.65 -10.26
C ALA A 100 0.45 4.73 -10.42
N SER A 101 1.57 4.64 -9.68
CA SER A 101 2.67 5.59 -9.82
C SER A 101 3.29 5.60 -11.23
N LYS A 102 3.43 4.43 -11.86
CA LYS A 102 3.89 4.33 -13.26
C LYS A 102 2.89 4.93 -14.25
N LEU A 103 1.61 4.68 -14.06
CA LEU A 103 0.56 5.25 -14.90
C LEU A 103 0.53 6.77 -14.76
N ALA A 104 0.74 7.31 -13.56
CA ALA A 104 0.80 8.74 -13.32
C ALA A 104 1.95 9.43 -14.07
N ILE A 105 3.10 8.78 -14.24
CA ILE A 105 4.21 9.32 -15.06
C ILE A 105 3.76 9.55 -16.51
N ASN A 106 2.95 8.66 -17.06
CA ASN A 106 2.53 8.74 -18.47
C ASN A 106 1.25 9.59 -18.66
N HIS A 107 0.36 9.61 -17.65
CA HIS A 107 -0.96 10.25 -17.75
C HIS A 107 -1.09 11.54 -16.92
N GLY A 108 -0.07 11.88 -16.12
CA GLY A 108 -0.08 13.03 -15.20
C GLY A 108 -0.77 12.75 -13.88
N LEU A 109 -1.76 11.85 -13.85
CA LEU A 109 -2.52 11.45 -12.67
C LEU A 109 -2.96 10.00 -12.79
N ALA A 110 -3.00 9.27 -11.68
CA ALA A 110 -3.60 7.94 -11.59
C ALA A 110 -4.06 7.67 -10.15
N CYS A 111 -5.02 6.75 -9.99
CA CYS A 111 -5.55 6.35 -8.69
C CYS A 111 -5.35 4.85 -8.46
N ASN A 112 -5.19 4.48 -7.18
CA ASN A 112 -5.32 3.09 -6.72
C ASN A 112 -6.48 3.03 -5.72
N THR A 113 -7.38 2.06 -5.85
CA THR A 113 -8.53 1.90 -4.95
C THR A 113 -8.16 1.25 -3.62
N ALA A 114 -6.91 0.81 -3.45
CA ALA A 114 -6.33 0.33 -2.20
C ALA A 114 -4.96 0.98 -1.98
N GLY A 115 -4.28 0.61 -0.91
CA GLY A 115 -2.99 1.19 -0.53
C GLY A 115 -3.14 2.20 0.61
N GLY A 116 -2.13 3.06 0.79
CA GLY A 116 -2.05 3.99 1.92
C GLY A 116 -1.67 3.31 3.23
N SER A 117 -0.86 2.26 3.16
CA SER A 117 -0.46 1.45 4.33
C SER A 117 0.70 2.11 5.08
N HIS A 118 0.44 3.28 5.64
CA HIS A 118 1.41 4.25 6.13
C HIS A 118 2.00 3.97 7.53
N HIS A 119 1.45 2.99 8.27
CA HIS A 119 1.99 2.61 9.58
C HIS A 119 3.10 1.57 9.50
N ALA A 120 3.24 0.84 8.39
CA ALA A 120 4.31 -0.14 8.24
C ALA A 120 5.66 0.57 8.12
N THR A 121 6.65 0.12 8.93
CA THR A 121 8.04 0.58 8.93
C THR A 121 8.92 -0.36 8.11
N PHE A 122 10.23 -0.13 8.10
CA PHE A 122 11.17 -0.99 7.37
C PHE A 122 11.13 -2.47 7.81
N ASN A 123 10.93 -2.74 9.11
CA ASN A 123 11.03 -4.08 9.69
C ASN A 123 9.71 -4.66 10.20
N GLU A 124 8.63 -3.90 10.24
CA GLU A 124 7.39 -4.34 10.87
C GLU A 124 6.15 -3.68 10.29
N GLY A 125 5.00 -4.36 10.43
CA GLY A 125 3.69 -3.81 10.13
C GLY A 125 2.94 -3.40 11.40
N ALA A 126 2.00 -2.48 11.26
CA ALA A 126 1.12 -2.02 12.33
C ALA A 126 -0.18 -1.44 11.77
N GLY A 127 -1.24 -1.33 12.59
CA GLY A 127 -2.42 -0.54 12.23
C GLY A 127 -3.06 -0.94 10.90
N PHE A 128 -3.23 -2.24 10.66
CA PHE A 128 -3.74 -2.83 9.41
C PHE A 128 -2.83 -2.63 8.18
N CYS A 129 -1.60 -2.15 8.39
CA CYS A 129 -0.60 -1.97 7.35
C CYS A 129 0.44 -3.10 7.42
N VAL A 130 0.51 -3.91 6.36
CA VAL A 130 1.51 -4.98 6.24
C VAL A 130 2.77 -4.45 5.58
N PHE A 131 2.66 -3.90 4.38
CA PHE A 131 3.75 -3.23 3.68
C PHE A 131 3.39 -1.77 3.43
N ASN A 132 4.36 -0.87 3.54
CA ASN A 132 4.20 0.54 3.20
C ASN A 132 4.29 0.71 1.69
N ASP A 133 3.17 0.59 1.03
CA ASP A 133 3.07 0.61 -0.43
C ASP A 133 3.50 1.94 -1.04
N VAL A 134 3.26 3.05 -0.35
CA VAL A 134 3.69 4.39 -0.79
C VAL A 134 5.21 4.51 -0.74
N ALA A 135 5.84 4.00 0.32
CA ALA A 135 7.29 3.97 0.43
C ALA A 135 7.92 3.08 -0.65
N VAL A 136 7.34 1.91 -0.90
CA VAL A 136 7.78 1.00 -1.96
C VAL A 136 7.67 1.66 -3.33
N ALA A 137 6.56 2.34 -3.62
CA ALA A 137 6.36 3.04 -4.88
C ALA A 137 7.35 4.20 -5.06
N ALA A 138 7.60 4.98 -4.00
CA ALA A 138 8.58 6.06 -4.04
C ALA A 138 9.99 5.55 -4.35
N ARG A 139 10.45 4.50 -3.67
CA ARG A 139 11.74 3.86 -3.95
C ARG A 139 11.80 3.28 -5.36
N TYR A 140 10.73 2.64 -5.81
CA TYR A 140 10.65 2.13 -7.16
C TYR A 140 10.84 3.24 -8.22
N LEU A 141 10.15 4.38 -8.07
CA LEU A 141 10.28 5.51 -9.00
C LEU A 141 11.69 6.08 -9.03
N GLN A 142 12.35 6.20 -7.87
CA GLN A 142 13.74 6.65 -7.78
C GLN A 142 14.69 5.65 -8.45
N LYS A 143 14.58 4.37 -8.13
CA LYS A 143 15.43 3.31 -8.70
C LYS A 143 15.32 3.22 -10.21
N LYS A 144 14.12 3.48 -10.76
CA LYS A 144 13.89 3.50 -12.21
C LYS A 144 14.24 4.83 -12.89
N GLY A 145 14.69 5.83 -12.12
CA GLY A 145 15.04 7.14 -12.65
C GLY A 145 13.85 8.01 -13.08
N TYR A 146 12.62 7.63 -12.69
CA TYR A 146 11.41 8.40 -13.02
C TYR A 146 11.27 9.67 -12.17
N ALA A 147 11.79 9.66 -10.95
CA ALA A 147 11.77 10.81 -10.07
C ALA A 147 13.06 10.87 -9.22
N ARG A 148 13.62 12.06 -9.03
CA ARG A 148 14.77 12.27 -8.14
C ARG A 148 14.33 12.70 -6.74
N ARG A 149 13.32 13.55 -6.66
CA ARG A 149 12.74 14.07 -5.41
C ARG A 149 11.26 13.77 -5.41
N ILE A 150 10.75 13.30 -4.26
CA ILE A 150 9.35 12.89 -4.11
C ILE A 150 8.78 13.57 -2.87
N LEU A 151 7.58 14.12 -3.01
CA LEU A 151 6.74 14.58 -1.92
C LEU A 151 5.66 13.53 -1.67
N ILE A 152 5.56 13.04 -0.43
CA ILE A 152 4.46 12.19 0.04
C ILE A 152 3.57 13.06 0.92
N VAL A 153 2.30 13.23 0.52
CA VAL A 153 1.29 13.95 1.29
C VAL A 153 0.29 12.93 1.81
N ASP A 154 0.27 12.76 3.12
CA ASP A 154 -0.61 11.85 3.84
C ASP A 154 -1.72 12.67 4.54
N LEU A 155 -2.95 12.44 4.13
CA LEU A 155 -4.15 13.10 4.65
C LEU A 155 -5.06 12.10 5.38
N ASP A 156 -4.53 10.92 5.74
CA ASP A 156 -5.26 10.00 6.62
C ASP A 156 -5.46 10.64 8.01
N VAL A 157 -6.52 10.23 8.68
CA VAL A 157 -6.85 10.72 10.03
C VAL A 157 -5.77 10.35 11.06
N HIS A 158 -5.01 9.28 10.83
CA HIS A 158 -3.90 8.85 11.65
C HIS A 158 -2.56 9.39 11.12
N GLN A 159 -1.58 9.56 11.99
CA GLN A 159 -0.23 9.96 11.60
C GLN A 159 0.44 8.91 10.71
N GLY A 160 1.02 9.32 9.58
CA GLY A 160 1.83 8.48 8.69
C GLY A 160 3.22 8.18 9.26
N ASN A 161 3.27 7.65 10.49
CA ASN A 161 4.49 7.44 11.25
C ASN A 161 5.46 6.44 10.61
N GLY A 162 4.95 5.37 9.99
CA GLY A 162 5.79 4.37 9.32
C GLY A 162 6.48 4.94 8.08
N THR A 163 5.76 5.73 7.29
CA THR A 163 6.34 6.43 6.13
C THR A 163 7.43 7.41 6.56
N ALA A 164 7.17 8.20 7.62
CA ALA A 164 8.16 9.12 8.18
C ALA A 164 9.39 8.38 8.70
N ASP A 165 9.22 7.25 9.37
CA ASP A 165 10.34 6.43 9.87
C ASP A 165 11.22 5.88 8.75
N ILE A 166 10.63 5.37 7.67
CA ILE A 166 11.37 4.82 6.52
C ILE A 166 12.26 5.90 5.87
N PHE A 167 11.78 7.15 5.81
CA PHE A 167 12.46 8.22 5.09
C PHE A 167 13.16 9.26 5.97
N LYS A 168 13.22 9.06 7.29
CA LYS A 168 13.78 10.03 8.25
C LYS A 168 15.21 10.51 7.96
N ASN A 169 16.00 9.70 7.25
CA ASN A 169 17.39 10.02 6.89
C ASN A 169 17.57 10.25 5.37
N ASP A 170 16.50 10.45 4.62
CA ASP A 170 16.52 10.61 3.18
C ASP A 170 15.99 11.99 2.76
N SER A 171 16.90 12.92 2.47
CA SER A 171 16.55 14.27 2.04
C SER A 171 15.92 14.34 0.63
N SER A 172 15.92 13.26 -0.13
CA SER A 172 15.31 13.20 -1.46
C SER A 172 13.81 12.92 -1.42
N ILE A 173 13.28 12.44 -0.27
CA ILE A 173 11.86 12.18 -0.06
C ILE A 173 11.37 13.01 1.12
N PHE A 174 10.45 13.94 0.84
CA PHE A 174 9.79 14.73 1.87
C PHE A 174 8.46 14.09 2.23
N THR A 175 8.22 13.84 3.52
CA THR A 175 6.97 13.31 4.04
C THR A 175 6.20 14.39 4.80
N PHE A 176 4.95 14.61 4.44
CA PHE A 176 4.01 15.50 5.12
C PHE A 176 2.80 14.68 5.57
N SER A 177 2.44 14.79 6.84
CA SER A 177 1.23 14.13 7.39
C SER A 177 0.39 15.16 8.14
N MET A 178 -0.86 15.31 7.71
CA MET A 178 -1.86 16.11 8.41
C MET A 178 -2.90 15.17 9.02
N HIS A 179 -2.93 15.06 10.33
CA HIS A 179 -3.68 14.04 11.04
C HIS A 179 -4.37 14.60 12.29
N CYS A 180 -5.29 13.82 12.85
CA CYS A 180 -5.98 14.17 14.07
C CYS A 180 -5.00 14.14 15.26
N LYS A 181 -5.17 15.08 16.18
CA LYS A 181 -4.47 15.01 17.47
C LYS A 181 -5.00 13.81 18.25
N SER A 182 -4.14 12.85 18.61
CA SER A 182 -4.43 11.73 19.49
C SER A 182 -4.57 12.16 20.93
#